data_4cd0b9d085c923c94e698546ddb15c97
#
_entry.id   4cd0b9d085c923c94e698546ddb15c97
#
_cell.length_a   1.000
_cell.length_b   1.000
_cell.length_c   1.000
_cell.angle_alpha   90.00
_cell.angle_beta   90.00
_cell.angle_gamma   90.00
#
_symmetry.space_group_name_H-M   'P 1'
#
loop_
_entity.id
_entity.type
_entity.pdbx_description
1 polymer ?
#
loop_
_entity_poly.entity_id
_entity_poly.type
_entity_poly.pdbx_seq_one_letter_code
_entity_poly.pdbx_strand_id
1 'polypeptide(L)' 'MHHFILSLSCFLMMLAAPIFAQGFQKGWEAYQNGDYATALKEWKPLAEGGDSVAQFNLGTMYDKGVGVFRMIRKP' A
#
# COMPACT_ATOMS: atom_id res chain seq x y z
N MET A 1 -9.95 27.84 24.23
CA MET A 1 -11.11 27.12 23.72
C MET A 1 -11.05 26.88 22.23
N HIS A 2 -10.79 27.94 21.47
CA HIS A 2 -10.76 27.79 20.02
C HIS A 2 -9.70 26.82 19.55
N HIS A 3 -8.55 26.83 20.21
CA HIS A 3 -7.46 25.91 19.83
C HIS A 3 -7.87 24.47 19.99
N PHE A 4 -8.62 24.18 21.03
CA PHE A 4 -9.07 22.84 21.29
C PHE A 4 -10.00 22.33 20.18
N ILE A 5 -10.91 23.18 19.75
CA ILE A 5 -11.86 22.83 18.71
C ILE A 5 -11.14 22.62 17.37
N LEU A 6 -10.20 23.48 17.05
CA LEU A 6 -9.44 23.35 15.82
C LEU A 6 -8.62 22.06 15.83
N SER A 7 -8.04 21.73 16.96
CA SER A 7 -7.24 20.52 17.07
C SER A 7 -8.10 19.29 16.84
N LEU A 8 -9.30 19.29 17.40
CA LEU A 8 -10.22 18.17 17.23
C LEU A 8 -10.63 18.04 15.78
N SER A 9 -10.86 19.17 15.10
CA SER A 9 -11.26 19.13 13.72
C SER A 9 -10.17 18.52 12.84
N CYS A 10 -8.93 18.89 13.09
CA CYS A 10 -7.81 18.32 12.35
C CYS A 10 -7.71 16.83 12.57
N PHE A 11 -7.93 16.39 13.78
CA PHE A 11 -7.86 14.99 14.11
C PHE A 11 -8.93 14.20 13.36
N LEU A 12 -10.12 14.75 13.28
CA LEU A 12 -11.20 14.11 12.54
C LEU A 12 -10.87 14.00 11.06
N MET A 13 -10.24 15.00 10.49
CA MET A 13 -9.87 14.95 9.09
C MET A 13 -8.84 13.85 8.83
N MET A 14 -7.93 13.65 9.74
CA MET A 14 -6.95 12.58 9.60
C MET A 14 -7.60 11.20 9.69
N LEU A 15 -8.61 11.09 10.54
CA LEU A 15 -9.33 9.82 10.63
C LEU A 15 -10.16 9.51 9.40
N ALA A 16 -10.44 10.52 8.61
CA ALA A 16 -11.23 10.35 7.40
C ALA A 16 -10.37 10.09 6.17
N ALA A 17 -9.12 9.68 6.37
CA ALA A 17 -8.21 9.39 5.27
C ALA A 17 -8.80 8.32 4.37
N PRO A 18 -8.59 8.42 3.05
CA PRO A 18 -9.13 7.46 2.11
C PRO A 18 -8.58 6.07 2.36
N ILE A 19 -9.40 5.08 2.10
CA ILE A 19 -8.99 3.69 2.27
C ILE A 19 -7.84 3.34 1.34
N PHE A 20 -7.84 3.91 0.13
CA PHE A 20 -6.74 3.68 -0.81
C PHE A 20 -5.40 4.09 -0.22
N ALA A 21 -5.36 5.27 0.41
CA ALA A 21 -4.12 5.74 1.01
C ALA A 21 -3.67 4.82 2.12
N GLN A 22 -4.63 4.31 2.91
CA GLN A 22 -4.30 3.40 4.00
C GLN A 22 -3.75 2.08 3.48
N GLY A 23 -4.37 1.53 2.46
CA GLY A 23 -3.92 0.28 1.88
C GLY A 23 -2.54 0.39 1.27
N PHE A 24 -2.30 1.50 0.55
CA PHE A 24 -1.00 1.73 -0.04
C PHE A 24 0.07 1.84 1.03
N GLN A 25 -0.21 2.60 2.08
CA GLN A 25 0.75 2.82 3.17
C GLN A 25 1.07 1.51 3.87
N LYS A 26 0.06 0.71 4.13
CA LYS A 26 0.25 -0.57 4.79
C LYS A 26 1.13 -1.49 3.94
N GLY A 27 0.89 -1.52 2.65
CA GLY A 27 1.72 -2.30 1.74
C GLY A 27 3.15 -1.80 1.71
N TRP A 28 3.33 -0.49 1.75
CA TRP A 28 4.65 0.11 1.73
C TRP A 28 5.44 -0.26 2.98
N GLU A 29 4.81 -0.19 4.15
CA GLU A 29 5.47 -0.56 5.38
C GLU A 29 5.85 -2.04 5.38
N ALA A 30 4.95 -2.88 4.87
CA ALA A 30 5.25 -4.30 4.76
C ALA A 30 6.43 -4.53 3.83
N TYR A 31 6.45 -3.84 2.71
CA TYR A 31 7.53 -3.98 1.75
C TYR A 31 8.88 -3.63 2.38
N GLN A 32 8.91 -2.52 3.13
CA GLN A 32 10.14 -2.08 3.77
C GLN A 32 10.63 -3.06 4.83
N ASN A 33 9.71 -3.79 5.44
CA ASN A 33 10.05 -4.78 6.45
C ASN A 33 10.36 -6.15 5.85
N GLY A 34 10.32 -6.25 4.54
CA GLY A 34 10.58 -7.52 3.88
C GLY A 34 9.39 -8.45 3.84
N ASP A 35 8.23 -7.97 4.29
CA ASP A 35 7.00 -8.75 4.28
C ASP A 35 6.31 -8.54 2.94
N TYR A 36 6.87 -9.16 1.91
CA TYR A 36 6.40 -8.93 0.55
C TYR A 36 5.03 -9.53 0.29
N ALA A 37 4.69 -10.60 0.99
CA ALA A 37 3.38 -11.20 0.84
C ALA A 37 2.28 -10.22 1.25
N THR A 38 2.48 -9.51 2.35
CA THR A 38 1.50 -8.52 2.79
C THR A 38 1.47 -7.33 1.85
N ALA A 39 2.64 -6.88 1.37
CA ALA A 39 2.69 -5.79 0.41
C ALA A 39 1.88 -6.14 -0.84
N LEU A 40 2.07 -7.34 -1.36
CA LEU A 40 1.35 -7.81 -2.53
C LEU A 40 -0.15 -7.83 -2.26
N LYS A 41 -0.53 -8.34 -1.11
CA LYS A 41 -1.94 -8.45 -0.73
C LYS A 41 -2.61 -7.08 -0.67
N GLU A 42 -1.89 -6.08 -0.14
CA GLU A 42 -2.46 -4.74 -0.01
C GLU A 42 -2.49 -3.99 -1.33
N TRP A 43 -1.47 -4.16 -2.15
CA TRP A 43 -1.36 -3.40 -3.39
C TRP A 43 -2.15 -4.00 -4.54
N LYS A 44 -2.40 -5.29 -4.53
CA LYS A 44 -3.08 -5.94 -5.63
C LYS A 44 -4.47 -5.35 -5.90
N PRO A 45 -5.34 -5.21 -4.89
CA PRO A 45 -6.65 -4.61 -5.16
C PRO A 45 -6.55 -3.15 -5.62
N LEU A 46 -5.55 -2.41 -5.14
CA LEU A 46 -5.36 -1.03 -5.59
C LEU A 46 -4.97 -1.00 -7.06
N ALA A 47 -4.09 -1.88 -7.47
CA ALA A 47 -3.67 -1.95 -8.86
C ALA A 47 -4.84 -2.35 -9.76
N GLU A 48 -5.64 -3.28 -9.30
CA GLU A 48 -6.81 -3.70 -10.06
C GLU A 48 -7.83 -2.58 -10.19
N GLY A 49 -7.85 -1.69 -9.20
CA GLY A 49 -8.72 -0.52 -9.23
C GLY A 49 -8.18 0.64 -10.04
N GLY A 50 -6.99 0.49 -10.62
CA GLY A 50 -6.45 1.51 -11.50
C GLY A 50 -5.35 2.39 -10.90
N ASP A 51 -4.91 2.10 -9.69
CA ASP A 51 -3.85 2.89 -9.06
C ASP A 51 -2.52 2.62 -9.77
N SER A 52 -2.02 3.62 -10.48
CA SER A 52 -0.82 3.44 -11.29
C SER A 52 0.43 3.19 -10.44
N VAL A 53 0.50 3.76 -9.24
CA VAL A 53 1.66 3.53 -8.37
C VAL A 53 1.66 2.09 -7.88
N ALA A 54 0.50 1.58 -7.49
CA ALA A 54 0.39 0.18 -7.08
C ALA A 54 0.73 -0.75 -8.25
N GLN A 55 0.30 -0.41 -9.46
CA GLN A 55 0.61 -1.20 -10.64
C GLN A 55 2.12 -1.23 -10.88
N PHE A 56 2.77 -0.09 -10.75
CA PHE A 56 4.21 -0.02 -10.93
C PHE A 56 4.93 -0.86 -9.88
N ASN A 57 4.50 -0.73 -8.62
CA ASN A 57 5.14 -1.46 -7.53
C ASN A 57 4.94 -2.97 -7.68
N LEU A 58 3.74 -3.38 -8.05
CA LEU A 58 3.50 -4.81 -8.29
C LEU A 58 4.32 -5.32 -9.44
N GLY A 59 4.39 -4.55 -10.53
CA GLY A 59 5.19 -4.93 -11.67
C GLY A 59 6.64 -5.15 -11.28
N THR A 60 7.17 -4.25 -10.46
CA THR A 60 8.53 -4.37 -9.98
C THR A 60 8.71 -5.62 -9.12
N MET A 61 7.73 -5.91 -8.27
CA MET A 61 7.80 -7.11 -7.43
C MET A 61 7.79 -8.38 -8.27
N TYR A 62 6.94 -8.43 -9.28
CA TYR A 62 6.89 -9.59 -10.16
C TYR A 62 8.21 -9.74 -10.94
N ASP A 63 8.74 -8.61 -11.39
CA ASP A 63 9.97 -8.62 -12.15
C ASP A 63 11.14 -9.15 -11.30
N LYS A 64 11.18 -8.75 -10.04
CA LYS A 64 12.22 -9.20 -9.12
C LYS A 64 11.92 -10.57 -8.52
N GLY A 65 10.68 -11.02 -8.63
CA GLY A 65 10.28 -12.29 -8.06
C GLY A 65 10.13 -12.30 -6.56
N VAL A 66 9.87 -11.14 -5.97
CA VAL A 66 9.68 -11.07 -4.53
C VAL A 66 8.20 -11.11 -4.20
N GLY A 67 7.85 -11.85 -3.16
CA GLY A 67 6.48 -11.94 -2.70
C GLY A 67 5.56 -12.73 -3.61
N VAL A 68 6.08 -13.28 -4.70
CA VAL A 68 5.29 -14.06 -5.64
C VAL A 68 5.91 -15.43 -5.80
N PHE A 69 5.07 -16.37 -6.13
CA PHE A 69 5.53 -17.74 -6.32
C PHE A 69 6.02 -17.89 -7.76
N ARG A 70 7.28 -18.22 -7.90
CA ARG A 70 7.88 -18.37 -9.21
C ARG A 70 8.01 -19.84 -9.56
N MET A 71 7.25 -20.22 -10.54
CA MET A 71 7.27 -21.58 -10.99
C MET A 71 8.34 -21.82 -12.02
N ILE A 72 8.72 -20.79 -12.65
CA ILE A 72 9.60 -20.90 -13.74
C ILE A 72 10.98 -20.82 -13.31
N ARG A 73 11.48 -21.39 -13.85
CA ARG A 73 12.71 -21.23 -13.62
C ARG A 73 13.44 -20.76 -14.64
N LYS A 74 13.94 -20.51 -14.74
CA LYS A 74 14.60 -19.97 -15.57
C LYS A 74 15.25 -20.50 -16.48
N PRO A 75 15.47 -20.34 -17.18
CA PRO A 75 16.15 -20.73 -18.34
C PRO A 75 17.54 -21.22 -18.12
#